data_306ed19822ec52ac569b2a3757bfbb68
#
_entry.id   306ed19822ec52ac569b2a3757bfbb68
#
_cell.length_a   1.000
_cell.length_b   1.000
_cell.length_c   1.000
_cell.angle_alpha   90.00
_cell.angle_beta   90.00
_cell.angle_gamma   90.00
#
_symmetry.space_group_name_H-M   'P 1'
#
loop_
_entity.id
_entity.type
_entity.pdbx_description
1 polymer ?
#
loop_
_entity_poly.entity_id
_entity_poly.type
_entity_poly.pdbx_seq_one_letter_code
_entity_poly.pdbx_strand_id
1 'polypeptide(L)'
;MTRVALAILWALHFLPRHILSVFGRLIGVLFFLLASERRHVVKTNLKVCFPHLSPKQRRTLTLSHFLALGRAISDCSIAWWSSSSAIKKLAKIRGKEILDQALTEGPVIVLAPHFIGLEILGIRLSIEENAQSMYSNQKDPVLNKFLISRRTRFRDIRLIS
;
A
#
# COMPACT_ATOMS: atom_id res chain seq x y z
N MET A 1 6.62 20.68 -1.86
CA MET A 1 5.74 19.72 -2.61
C MET A 1 5.16 18.64 -1.68
N THR A 2 5.95 17.93 -0.89
CA THR A 2 5.52 16.83 -0.01
C THR A 2 4.38 17.20 0.94
N ARG A 3 4.47 18.34 1.62
CA ARG A 3 3.40 18.80 2.54
C ARG A 3 2.06 19.00 1.82
N VAL A 4 2.09 19.51 0.59
CA VAL A 4 0.86 19.71 -0.23
C VAL A 4 0.27 18.35 -0.60
N ALA A 5 1.09 17.40 -1.04
CA ALA A 5 0.64 16.05 -1.35
C ALA A 5 0.02 15.35 -0.13
N LEU A 6 0.65 15.48 1.04
CA LEU A 6 0.11 14.94 2.30
C LEU A 6 -1.20 15.62 2.72
N ALA A 7 -1.33 16.94 2.52
CA ALA A 7 -2.57 17.66 2.79
C ALA A 7 -3.71 17.22 1.85
N ILE A 8 -3.42 16.97 0.58
CA ILE A 8 -4.39 16.43 -0.38
C ILE A 8 -4.83 15.03 0.06
N LEU A 9 -3.89 14.14 0.38
CA LEU A 9 -4.21 12.80 0.87
C LEU A 9 -5.02 12.83 2.17
N TRP A 10 -4.70 13.78 3.07
CA TRP A 10 -5.50 14.00 4.27
C TRP A 10 -6.93 14.44 3.94
N ALA A 11 -7.11 15.37 3.02
CA ALA A 11 -8.44 15.79 2.59
C ALA A 11 -9.24 14.63 1.94
N LEU A 12 -8.56 13.78 1.16
CA LEU A 12 -9.17 12.64 0.50
C LEU A 12 -9.72 11.60 1.49
N HIS A 13 -9.17 11.47 2.71
CA HIS A 13 -9.65 10.43 3.65
C HIS A 13 -11.07 10.68 4.16
N PHE A 14 -11.61 11.90 4.02
CA PHE A 14 -13.02 12.21 4.35
C PHE A 14 -14.00 11.78 3.27
N LEU A 15 -13.51 11.43 2.08
CA LEU A 15 -14.39 11.04 0.97
C LEU A 15 -14.94 9.62 1.14
N PRO A 16 -16.18 9.38 0.71
CA PRO A 16 -16.72 8.03 0.59
C PRO A 16 -15.84 7.15 -0.31
N ARG A 17 -15.72 5.86 0.04
CA ARG A 17 -14.80 4.92 -0.62
C ARG A 17 -15.00 4.81 -2.13
N HIS A 18 -16.24 4.90 -2.62
CA HIS A 18 -16.52 4.85 -4.04
C HIS A 18 -15.94 6.07 -4.78
N ILE A 19 -16.03 7.27 -4.19
CA ILE A 19 -15.43 8.49 -4.73
C ILE A 19 -13.90 8.38 -4.69
N LEU A 20 -13.35 7.93 -3.57
CA LEU A 20 -11.90 7.71 -3.42
C LEU A 20 -11.37 6.73 -4.47
N SER A 21 -12.11 5.66 -4.76
CA SER A 21 -11.75 4.69 -5.82
C SER A 21 -11.76 5.31 -7.21
N VAL A 22 -12.68 6.20 -7.51
CA VAL A 22 -12.71 6.94 -8.79
C VAL A 22 -11.48 7.86 -8.88
N PHE A 23 -11.19 8.62 -7.84
CA PHE A 23 -9.99 9.45 -7.76
C PHE A 23 -8.71 8.63 -7.97
N GLY A 24 -8.59 7.50 -7.29
CA GLY A 24 -7.46 6.59 -7.46
C GLY A 24 -7.31 6.09 -8.90
N ARG A 25 -8.41 5.75 -9.58
CA ARG A 25 -8.38 5.36 -11.00
C ARG A 25 -7.91 6.51 -11.90
N LEU A 26 -8.37 7.74 -11.64
CA LEU A 26 -7.93 8.93 -12.40
C LEU A 26 -6.43 9.17 -12.23
N ILE A 27 -5.90 9.08 -11.00
CA ILE A 27 -4.46 9.11 -10.72
C ILE A 27 -3.73 8.00 -11.51
N GLY A 28 -4.28 6.80 -11.52
CA GLY A 28 -3.72 5.66 -12.27
C GLY A 28 -3.67 5.90 -13.77
N VAL A 29 -4.74 6.46 -14.36
CA VAL A 29 -4.76 6.86 -15.78
C VAL A 29 -3.70 7.92 -16.05
N LEU A 30 -3.61 8.94 -15.20
CA LEU A 30 -2.62 10.00 -15.34
C LEU A 30 -1.19 9.44 -15.31
N PHE A 31 -0.88 8.56 -14.38
CA PHE A 31 0.41 7.86 -14.33
C PHE A 31 0.64 6.99 -15.56
N PHE A 32 -0.37 6.28 -16.03
CA PHE A 32 -0.25 5.49 -17.27
C PHE A 32 0.09 6.37 -18.46
N LEU A 33 -0.45 7.57 -18.55
CA LEU A 33 -0.19 8.48 -19.67
C LEU A 33 1.19 9.16 -19.56
N LEU A 34 1.54 9.65 -18.37
CA LEU A 34 2.73 10.51 -18.17
C LEU A 34 4.01 9.72 -17.85
N ALA A 35 3.91 8.60 -17.13
CA ALA A 35 5.09 7.84 -16.68
C ALA A 35 5.55 6.82 -17.75
N SER A 36 6.07 7.29 -18.88
CA SER A 36 6.49 6.45 -20.02
C SER A 36 7.54 5.41 -19.63
N GLU A 37 8.57 5.80 -18.86
CA GLU A 37 9.62 4.93 -18.37
C GLU A 37 9.07 3.80 -17.49
N ARG A 38 8.23 4.13 -16.50
CA ARG A 38 7.60 3.13 -15.64
C ARG A 38 6.68 2.19 -16.42
N ARG A 39 5.97 2.72 -17.40
CA ARG A 39 5.16 1.91 -18.31
C ARG A 39 6.00 0.94 -19.15
N HIS A 40 7.19 1.36 -19.58
CA HIS A 40 8.14 0.47 -20.27
C HIS A 40 8.58 -0.67 -19.34
N VAL A 41 8.99 -0.37 -18.11
CA VAL A 41 9.38 -1.37 -17.11
C VAL A 41 8.25 -2.39 -16.86
N VAL A 42 7.01 -1.93 -16.63
CA VAL A 42 5.87 -2.82 -16.44
C VAL A 42 5.64 -3.73 -17.65
N LYS A 43 5.70 -3.19 -18.87
CA LYS A 43 5.54 -4.00 -20.09
C LYS A 43 6.63 -5.04 -20.23
N THR A 44 7.88 -4.69 -19.93
CA THR A 44 9.03 -5.61 -20.00
C THR A 44 8.84 -6.73 -18.96
N ASN A 45 8.52 -6.40 -17.72
CA ASN A 45 8.29 -7.39 -16.68
C ASN A 45 7.14 -8.35 -17.05
N LEU A 46 6.02 -7.81 -17.56
CA LEU A 46 4.90 -8.65 -18.01
C LEU A 46 5.27 -9.54 -19.19
N LYS A 47 6.16 -9.10 -20.09
CA LYS A 47 6.65 -9.93 -21.20
C LYS A 47 7.51 -11.10 -20.68
N VAL A 48 8.33 -10.85 -19.67
CA VAL A 48 9.22 -11.87 -19.08
C VAL A 48 8.42 -12.85 -18.20
N CYS A 49 7.58 -12.32 -17.30
CA CYS A 49 6.85 -13.15 -16.32
C CYS A 49 5.65 -13.90 -16.94
N PHE A 50 5.07 -13.37 -18.00
CA PHE A 50 3.88 -13.92 -18.65
C PHE A 50 4.07 -14.05 -20.17
N PRO A 51 5.05 -14.86 -20.65
CA PRO A 51 5.36 -14.99 -22.07
C PRO A 51 4.19 -15.56 -22.88
N HIS A 52 3.35 -16.37 -22.27
CA HIS A 52 2.17 -17.03 -22.89
C HIS A 52 1.01 -16.06 -23.17
N LEU A 53 1.01 -14.86 -22.56
CA LEU A 53 -0.05 -13.89 -22.82
C LEU A 53 0.16 -13.18 -24.17
N SER A 54 -0.94 -12.92 -24.87
CA SER A 54 -0.92 -12.14 -26.10
C SER A 54 -0.54 -10.67 -25.85
N PRO A 55 -0.06 -9.93 -26.85
CA PRO A 55 0.23 -8.50 -26.73
C PRO A 55 -0.96 -7.68 -26.21
N LYS A 56 -2.18 -8.04 -26.63
CA LYS A 56 -3.42 -7.38 -26.17
C LYS A 56 -3.67 -7.61 -24.67
N GLN A 57 -3.51 -8.85 -24.20
CA GLN A 57 -3.66 -9.18 -22.78
C GLN A 57 -2.61 -8.46 -21.92
N ARG A 58 -1.33 -8.44 -22.34
CA ARG A 58 -0.29 -7.70 -21.62
C ARG A 58 -0.56 -6.19 -21.58
N ARG A 59 -1.11 -5.60 -22.65
CA ARG A 59 -1.53 -4.17 -22.65
C ARG A 59 -2.63 -3.92 -21.64
N THR A 60 -3.64 -4.78 -21.58
CA THR A 60 -4.73 -4.69 -20.59
C THR A 60 -4.19 -4.80 -19.16
N LEU A 61 -3.31 -5.76 -18.89
CA LEU A 61 -2.66 -5.91 -17.57
C LEU A 61 -1.81 -4.68 -17.22
N THR A 62 -1.11 -4.11 -18.18
CA THR A 62 -0.35 -2.87 -17.96
C THR A 62 -1.26 -1.74 -17.48
N LEU A 63 -2.38 -1.52 -18.16
CA LEU A 63 -3.36 -0.50 -17.72
C LEU A 63 -3.93 -0.83 -16.33
N SER A 64 -4.33 -2.08 -16.11
CA SER A 64 -4.87 -2.53 -14.81
C SER A 64 -3.87 -2.32 -13.68
N HIS A 65 -2.58 -2.55 -13.90
CA HIS A 65 -1.52 -2.27 -12.94
C HIS A 65 -1.50 -0.79 -12.52
N PHE A 66 -1.53 0.13 -13.49
CA PHE A 66 -1.55 1.57 -13.18
C PHE A 66 -2.83 2.02 -12.48
N LEU A 67 -3.98 1.49 -12.88
CA LEU A 67 -5.26 1.77 -12.20
C LEU A 67 -5.23 1.25 -10.75
N ALA A 68 -4.64 0.10 -10.51
CA ALA A 68 -4.49 -0.46 -9.18
C ALA A 68 -3.48 0.34 -8.34
N LEU A 69 -2.35 0.77 -8.92
CA LEU A 69 -1.37 1.66 -8.28
C LEU A 69 -2.00 2.99 -7.85
N GLY A 70 -2.79 3.62 -8.73
CA GLY A 70 -3.48 4.87 -8.40
C GLY A 70 -4.46 4.70 -7.24
N ARG A 71 -5.20 3.57 -7.20
CA ARG A 71 -6.06 3.25 -6.05
C ARG A 71 -5.27 3.05 -4.77
N ALA A 72 -4.12 2.34 -4.82
CA ALA A 72 -3.27 2.15 -3.65
C ALA A 72 -2.79 3.49 -3.06
N ILE A 73 -2.45 4.46 -3.90
CA ILE A 73 -2.08 5.80 -3.45
C ILE A 73 -3.26 6.49 -2.73
N SER A 74 -4.47 6.37 -3.27
CA SER A 74 -5.66 6.89 -2.58
C SER A 74 -5.96 6.15 -1.29
N ASP A 75 -5.77 4.83 -1.26
CA ASP A 75 -6.01 3.99 -0.09
C ASP A 75 -5.04 4.31 1.07
N CYS A 76 -3.85 4.87 0.78
CA CYS A 76 -2.95 5.41 1.80
C CYS A 76 -3.64 6.49 2.65
N SER A 77 -4.57 7.27 2.08
CA SER A 77 -5.35 8.25 2.84
C SER A 77 -6.14 7.59 3.97
N ILE A 78 -6.75 6.44 3.71
CA ILE A 78 -7.47 5.66 4.73
C ILE A 78 -6.48 5.05 5.72
N ALA A 79 -5.43 4.41 5.21
CA ALA A 79 -4.43 3.74 6.03
C ALA A 79 -3.78 4.69 7.06
N TRP A 80 -3.49 5.93 6.66
CA TRP A 80 -2.73 6.86 7.50
C TRP A 80 -3.58 7.70 8.46
N TRP A 81 -4.87 7.92 8.20
CA TRP A 81 -5.68 8.81 9.04
C TRP A 81 -6.92 8.19 9.67
N SER A 82 -7.42 7.07 9.14
CA SER A 82 -8.63 6.45 9.69
C SER A 82 -8.40 5.81 11.07
N SER A 83 -9.46 5.67 11.84
CA SER A 83 -9.43 4.99 13.14
C SER A 83 -9.14 3.50 13.01
N SER A 84 -8.68 2.87 14.09
CA SER A 84 -8.44 1.42 14.12
C SER A 84 -9.70 0.62 13.77
N SER A 85 -10.87 1.06 14.25
CA SER A 85 -12.15 0.42 13.95
C SER A 85 -12.51 0.49 12.47
N ALA A 86 -12.27 1.63 11.81
CA ALA A 86 -12.50 1.79 10.37
C ALA A 86 -11.56 0.89 9.55
N ILE A 87 -10.29 0.80 9.94
CA ILE A 87 -9.31 -0.08 9.27
C ILE A 87 -9.67 -1.56 9.47
N LYS A 88 -10.08 -1.97 10.67
CA LYS A 88 -10.55 -3.35 10.94
C LYS A 88 -11.77 -3.74 10.11
N LYS A 89 -12.69 -2.80 9.88
CA LYS A 89 -13.85 -3.01 8.98
C LYS A 89 -13.42 -3.13 7.52
N LEU A 90 -12.41 -2.39 7.10
CA LEU A 90 -11.92 -2.37 5.73
C LEU A 90 -11.12 -3.61 5.37
N ALA A 91 -10.17 -4.01 6.22
CA ALA A 91 -9.23 -5.08 5.97
C ALA A 91 -9.38 -6.17 7.05
N LYS A 92 -9.91 -7.32 6.64
CA LYS A 92 -10.05 -8.49 7.53
C LYS A 92 -8.82 -9.38 7.39
N ILE A 93 -8.25 -9.78 8.51
CA ILE A 93 -7.21 -10.82 8.56
C ILE A 93 -7.92 -12.17 8.57
N ARG A 94 -7.53 -13.06 7.66
CA ARG A 94 -7.94 -14.46 7.66
C ARG A 94 -6.76 -15.30 8.12
N GLY A 95 -7.01 -16.36 8.88
CA GLY A 95 -5.94 -17.19 9.43
C GLY A 95 -5.19 -16.54 10.60
N LYS A 96 -5.82 -15.56 11.30
CA LYS A 96 -5.21 -14.93 12.48
C LYS A 96 -4.85 -15.96 13.55
N GLU A 97 -5.68 -16.98 13.69
CA GLU A 97 -5.49 -18.12 14.61
C GLU A 97 -4.18 -18.88 14.37
N ILE A 98 -3.73 -18.97 13.10
CA ILE A 98 -2.46 -19.60 12.74
C ILE A 98 -1.29 -18.76 13.27
N LEU A 99 -1.39 -17.43 13.10
CA LEU A 99 -0.38 -16.52 13.65
C LEU A 99 -0.35 -16.55 15.16
N ASP A 100 -1.52 -16.54 15.81
CA ASP A 100 -1.64 -16.53 17.27
C ASP A 100 -1.04 -17.82 17.86
N GLN A 101 -1.34 -18.97 17.26
CA GLN A 101 -0.74 -20.24 17.66
C GLN A 101 0.79 -20.23 17.50
N ALA A 102 1.29 -19.80 16.33
CA ALA A 102 2.73 -19.75 16.09
C ALA A 102 3.47 -18.83 17.08
N LEU A 103 2.86 -17.71 17.48
CA LEU A 103 3.40 -16.79 18.46
C LEU A 103 3.50 -17.38 19.88
N THR A 104 2.71 -18.41 20.22
CA THR A 104 2.86 -19.12 21.49
C THR A 104 4.09 -20.03 21.52
N GLU A 105 4.57 -20.46 20.35
CA GLU A 105 5.73 -21.32 20.20
C GLU A 105 7.04 -20.53 20.07
N GLY A 106 6.97 -19.24 19.69
CA GLY A 106 8.15 -18.38 19.58
C GLY A 106 8.01 -17.22 18.61
N PRO A 107 9.10 -16.54 18.28
CA PRO A 107 9.10 -15.43 17.32
C PRO A 107 8.71 -15.91 15.92
N VAL A 108 7.87 -15.11 15.23
CA VAL A 108 7.35 -15.42 13.90
C VAL A 108 7.89 -14.45 12.85
N ILE A 109 8.36 -14.97 11.73
CA ILE A 109 8.70 -14.17 10.55
C ILE A 109 7.51 -14.19 9.60
N VAL A 110 6.91 -13.02 9.37
CA VAL A 110 5.82 -12.85 8.41
C VAL A 110 6.38 -12.47 7.04
N LEU A 111 6.21 -13.34 6.05
CA LEU A 111 6.55 -13.02 4.67
C LEU A 111 5.46 -12.13 4.06
N ALA A 112 5.78 -10.86 3.86
CA ALA A 112 4.87 -9.86 3.30
C ALA A 112 5.35 -9.42 1.91
N PRO A 113 4.89 -10.03 0.82
CA PRO A 113 5.30 -9.64 -0.53
C PRO A 113 4.76 -8.24 -0.88
N HIS A 114 5.48 -7.54 -1.77
CA HIS A 114 5.18 -6.17 -2.19
C HIS A 114 3.94 -6.11 -3.10
N PHE A 115 2.79 -6.45 -2.55
CA PHE A 115 1.50 -6.23 -3.21
C PHE A 115 0.99 -4.80 -2.97
N ILE A 116 0.08 -4.37 -3.81
CA ILE A 116 -0.50 -3.02 -3.79
C ILE A 116 -1.12 -2.66 -2.43
N GLY A 117 -1.69 -3.61 -1.70
CA GLY A 117 -2.29 -3.40 -0.38
C GLY A 117 -1.32 -3.42 0.81
N LEU A 118 0.00 -3.48 0.59
CA LEU A 118 0.99 -3.68 1.65
C LEU A 118 0.92 -2.61 2.77
N GLU A 119 0.68 -1.35 2.43
CA GLU A 119 0.57 -0.26 3.42
C GLU A 119 -0.63 -0.48 4.36
N ILE A 120 -1.79 -0.83 3.80
CA ILE A 120 -2.99 -1.14 4.62
C ILE A 120 -2.77 -2.41 5.44
N LEU A 121 -2.12 -3.43 4.87
CA LEU A 121 -1.82 -4.67 5.58
C LEU A 121 -0.91 -4.41 6.78
N GLY A 122 0.19 -3.67 6.60
CA GLY A 122 1.12 -3.34 7.67
C GLY A 122 0.43 -2.59 8.81
N ILE A 123 -0.35 -1.56 8.47
CA ILE A 123 -1.10 -0.78 9.47
C ILE A 123 -2.22 -1.63 10.10
N ARG A 124 -2.89 -2.51 9.34
CA ARG A 124 -3.91 -3.40 9.88
C ARG A 124 -3.33 -4.40 10.88
N LEU A 125 -2.16 -4.96 10.58
CA LEU A 125 -1.47 -5.86 11.48
C LEU A 125 -0.99 -5.12 12.75
N SER A 126 -0.48 -3.90 12.62
CA SER A 126 -0.02 -3.07 13.74
C SER A 126 -1.12 -2.68 14.73
N ILE A 127 -2.40 -2.90 14.42
CA ILE A 127 -3.50 -2.69 15.37
C ILE A 127 -3.55 -3.83 16.41
N GLU A 128 -3.11 -5.01 16.05
CA GLU A 128 -3.25 -6.21 16.88
C GLU A 128 -1.93 -6.75 17.39
N GLU A 129 -0.85 -6.57 16.61
CA GLU A 129 0.45 -7.14 16.93
C GLU A 129 1.54 -6.09 17.07
N ASN A 130 2.49 -6.34 17.98
CA ASN A 130 3.79 -5.67 17.97
C ASN A 130 4.64 -6.31 16.89
N ALA A 131 5.32 -5.52 16.10
CA ALA A 131 6.11 -6.06 15.01
C ALA A 131 7.41 -5.26 14.80
N GLN A 132 8.38 -5.91 14.17
CA GLN A 132 9.57 -5.26 13.64
C GLN A 132 9.54 -5.36 12.13
N SER A 133 9.93 -4.32 11.44
CA SER A 133 9.98 -4.31 9.98
C SER A 133 11.22 -3.60 9.50
N MET A 134 11.88 -4.14 8.49
CA MET A 134 12.94 -3.42 7.79
C MET A 134 12.32 -2.23 7.05
N TYR A 135 12.96 -1.08 7.18
CA TYR A 135 12.48 0.17 6.61
C TYR A 135 13.64 0.93 5.95
N SER A 136 13.45 1.32 4.71
CA SER A 136 14.39 2.21 4.04
C SER A 136 14.01 3.67 4.27
N ASN A 137 14.90 4.44 4.86
CA ASN A 137 14.69 5.86 5.09
C ASN A 137 14.38 6.60 3.79
N GLN A 138 13.34 7.44 3.83
CA GLN A 138 13.00 8.26 2.68
C GLN A 138 13.96 9.46 2.57
N LYS A 139 14.31 9.82 1.33
CA LYS A 139 15.20 10.98 1.07
C LYS A 139 14.61 12.30 1.57
N ASP A 140 13.29 12.46 1.50
CA ASP A 140 12.58 13.63 2.02
C ASP A 140 12.33 13.44 3.53
N PRO A 141 12.94 14.27 4.41
CA PRO A 141 12.82 14.13 5.85
C PRO A 141 11.38 14.38 6.36
N VAL A 142 10.59 15.19 5.65
CA VAL A 142 9.18 15.44 6.00
C VAL A 142 8.37 14.16 5.77
N LEU A 143 8.56 13.54 4.61
CA LEU A 143 7.90 12.26 4.28
C LEU A 143 8.37 11.14 5.23
N ASN A 144 9.67 11.07 5.49
CA ASN A 144 10.24 10.07 6.38
C ASN A 144 9.62 10.12 7.77
N LYS A 145 9.65 11.28 8.40
CA LYS A 145 9.06 11.52 9.74
C LYS A 145 7.56 11.19 9.74
N PHE A 146 6.85 11.61 8.70
CA PHE A 146 5.42 11.34 8.56
C PHE A 146 5.14 9.83 8.49
N LEU A 147 5.80 9.08 7.60
CA LEU A 147 5.59 7.64 7.44
C LEU A 147 5.89 6.87 8.72
N ILE A 148 6.99 7.17 9.40
CA ILE A 148 7.31 6.58 10.70
C ILE A 148 6.14 6.80 11.66
N SER A 149 5.69 8.05 11.83
CA SER A 149 4.60 8.39 12.75
C SER A 149 3.27 7.68 12.42
N ARG A 150 3.00 7.41 11.12
CA ARG A 150 1.76 6.73 10.71
C ARG A 150 1.82 5.23 10.86
N ARG A 151 2.96 4.64 10.61
CA ARG A 151 3.17 3.19 10.72
C ARG A 151 3.28 2.72 12.17
N THR A 152 3.73 3.57 13.08
CA THR A 152 3.91 3.25 14.51
C THR A 152 2.77 3.76 15.41
N ARG A 153 1.65 4.22 14.85
CA ARG A 153 0.62 4.94 15.61
C ARG A 153 -0.29 4.07 16.48
N PHE A 154 -0.32 2.75 16.29
CA PHE A 154 -1.25 1.88 17.01
C PHE A 154 -0.58 1.03 18.08
N ARG A 155 0.61 0.48 17.79
CA ARG A 155 1.38 -0.34 18.73
C ARG A 155 2.87 -0.06 18.57
N ASP A 156 3.67 -0.71 19.45
CA ASP A 156 5.13 -0.62 19.38
C ASP A 156 5.63 -1.37 18.12
N ILE A 157 5.70 -0.62 17.03
CA ILE A 157 6.26 -1.08 15.76
C ILE A 157 7.66 -0.51 15.64
N ARG A 158 8.67 -1.39 15.61
CA ARG A 158 10.05 -0.98 15.39
C ARG A 158 10.37 -1.02 13.91
N LEU A 159 10.70 0.14 13.36
CA LEU A 159 11.20 0.28 11.99
C LEU A 159 12.73 0.30 12.04
N ILE A 160 13.35 -0.76 11.52
CA ILE A 160 14.81 -0.96 11.51
C ILE A 160 15.33 -0.50 10.15
N SER A 161 16.22 0.50 10.12
CA SER A 161 16.87 1.05 8.91
C SER A 161 18.31 0.59 8.77
#